data_796ae0006d2804f9299519132dbfd236
#
_entry.id   796ae0006d2804f9299519132dbfd236
#
_cell.length_a   1.000
_cell.length_b   1.000
_cell.length_c   1.000
_cell.angle_alpha   90.00
_cell.angle_beta   90.00
_cell.angle_gamma   90.00
#
_symmetry.space_group_name_H-M   'P 1'
#
loop_
_entity.id
_entity.type
_entity.pdbx_description
1 polymer ?
#
loop_
_entity_poly.entity_id
_entity_poly.type
_entity_poly.pdbx_seq_one_letter_code
_entity_poly.pdbx_strand_id
1 'polypeptide(L)'
;MGCKQASRMAPEVLMEVTNTGTGDNVTVRIVDQCSNRGLDLDEGVFRQIDADGKGYAQGHLIVNYQFVDCGVAIAEQCGRQAGGKLCPNNLCCSQYGWCGSSDDYCSPSKNCQSNCKGGGGGGGGGGGGGSASNVRATYHLYNPQQHGWDLNAVSAYCSTWDASKPYSWRSKYGWTAFCGPVGPHGQPSCGKCLSVTNTGTGAKTTVRIVDQCSNGGLDLDVNVFRQLDTDGKGYERGHLTVNYQFVDCGDSFNPLFSIMKSSVIN
;
A
#
# COMPACT_ATOMS: atom_id res chain seq x y z
N MET A 1 3.72 -6.84 25.20
CA MET A 1 4.16 -8.22 24.91
C MET A 1 4.66 -8.25 23.48
N GLY A 2 5.94 -8.57 23.23
CA GLY A 2 6.51 -8.56 21.89
C GLY A 2 6.00 -9.74 21.06
N CYS A 3 5.84 -9.54 19.76
CA CYS A 3 5.54 -10.60 18.81
C CYS A 3 6.59 -11.72 18.94
N LYS A 4 6.19 -12.88 19.44
CA LYS A 4 7.06 -14.06 19.45
C LYS A 4 6.96 -14.74 18.09
N GLN A 5 8.12 -15.00 17.50
CA GLN A 5 8.31 -15.73 16.26
C GLN A 5 7.61 -17.11 16.34
N ALA A 6 6.62 -17.33 15.49
CA ALA A 6 6.02 -18.63 15.25
C ALA A 6 6.37 -19.12 13.84
N SER A 7 6.82 -20.36 13.78
CA SER A 7 7.26 -21.05 12.57
C SER A 7 6.15 -21.24 11.54
N ARG A 8 6.50 -20.98 10.28
CA ARG A 8 5.90 -21.48 9.04
C ARG A 8 4.39 -21.74 9.03
N MET A 9 3.58 -20.66 8.89
CA MET A 9 2.22 -20.72 8.34
C MET A 9 1.81 -19.32 7.83
N ALA A 10 0.72 -19.23 7.06
CA ALA A 10 0.20 -18.03 6.39
C ALA A 10 0.43 -16.70 7.13
N PRO A 11 0.50 -15.55 6.42
CA PRO A 11 0.78 -14.27 7.06
C PRO A 11 -0.20 -14.03 8.20
N GLU A 12 0.33 -13.94 9.41
CA GLU A 12 -0.46 -13.67 10.61
C GLU A 12 -1.04 -12.26 10.51
N VAL A 13 -2.35 -12.16 10.44
CA VAL A 13 -3.03 -10.87 10.44
C VAL A 13 -3.25 -10.46 11.89
N LEU A 14 -2.64 -9.34 12.26
CA LEU A 14 -2.82 -8.74 13.58
C LEU A 14 -3.70 -7.51 13.51
N MET A 15 -4.37 -7.26 14.61
CA MET A 15 -5.30 -6.14 14.73
C MET A 15 -5.13 -5.50 16.11
N GLU A 16 -4.93 -4.19 16.15
CA GLU A 16 -5.06 -3.43 17.38
C GLU A 16 -6.55 -3.06 17.55
N VAL A 17 -7.08 -3.39 18.72
CA VAL A 17 -8.49 -3.17 19.08
C VAL A 17 -8.54 -2.23 20.27
N THR A 18 -9.30 -1.13 20.15
CA THR A 18 -9.44 -0.11 21.20
C THR A 18 -10.90 0.00 21.61
N ASN A 19 -11.21 -0.16 22.89
CA ASN A 19 -12.51 0.13 23.46
C ASN A 19 -12.78 1.64 23.41
N THR A 20 -13.83 2.08 22.75
CA THR A 20 -14.16 3.51 22.62
C THR A 20 -14.68 4.14 23.91
N GLY A 21 -15.18 3.35 24.85
CA GLY A 21 -15.69 3.80 26.15
C GLY A 21 -14.60 4.08 27.18
N THR A 22 -13.58 3.21 27.23
CA THR A 22 -12.48 3.30 28.23
C THR A 22 -11.19 3.82 27.63
N GLY A 23 -10.96 3.66 26.33
CA GLY A 23 -9.70 3.94 25.66
C GLY A 23 -8.68 2.80 25.77
N ASP A 24 -9.01 1.70 26.45
CA ASP A 24 -8.12 0.56 26.57
C ASP A 24 -7.93 -0.14 25.23
N ASN A 25 -6.71 -0.59 24.95
CA ASN A 25 -6.39 -1.25 23.71
C ASN A 25 -5.62 -2.55 23.91
N VAL A 26 -5.71 -3.42 22.91
CA VAL A 26 -4.99 -4.69 22.86
C VAL A 26 -4.69 -5.06 21.42
N THR A 27 -3.55 -5.70 21.19
CA THR A 27 -3.25 -6.30 19.88
C THR A 27 -3.63 -7.77 19.90
N VAL A 28 -4.46 -8.18 18.95
CA VAL A 28 -4.96 -9.55 18.79
C VAL A 28 -4.56 -10.15 17.46
N ARG A 29 -4.51 -11.48 17.41
CA ARG A 29 -4.34 -12.25 16.17
C ARG A 29 -5.69 -12.73 15.68
N ILE A 30 -5.94 -12.61 14.38
CA ILE A 30 -7.11 -13.22 13.76
C ILE A 30 -6.83 -14.70 13.57
N VAL A 31 -7.64 -15.54 14.18
CA VAL A 31 -7.50 -17.02 14.14
C VAL A 31 -8.71 -17.70 13.52
N ASP A 32 -9.85 -17.00 13.40
CA ASP A 32 -11.08 -17.56 12.90
C ASP A 32 -11.96 -16.50 12.24
N GLN A 33 -12.98 -16.94 11.54
CA GLN A 33 -13.95 -16.09 10.82
C GLN A 33 -15.31 -16.15 11.50
N CYS A 34 -15.86 -15.00 11.85
CA CYS A 34 -17.23 -14.88 12.37
C CYS A 34 -18.22 -14.43 11.29
N SER A 35 -19.50 -14.79 11.45
CA SER A 35 -20.57 -14.47 10.48
C SER A 35 -21.40 -13.24 10.86
N ASN A 36 -21.22 -12.67 12.02
CA ASN A 36 -22.05 -11.64 12.63
C ASN A 36 -21.62 -10.19 12.32
N ARG A 37 -20.66 -10.00 11.41
CA ARG A 37 -20.08 -8.69 11.04
C ARG A 37 -19.42 -7.97 12.21
N GLY A 38 -18.72 -8.71 13.08
CA GLY A 38 -18.05 -8.16 14.22
C GLY A 38 -16.72 -8.82 14.52
N LEU A 39 -16.22 -8.59 15.73
CA LEU A 39 -15.12 -9.34 16.31
C LEU A 39 -15.68 -10.23 17.42
N ASP A 40 -15.32 -11.50 17.38
CA ASP A 40 -15.48 -12.39 18.54
C ASP A 40 -14.13 -12.46 19.23
N LEU A 41 -14.05 -11.87 20.42
CA LEU A 41 -12.83 -11.84 21.21
C LEU A 41 -12.86 -12.97 22.24
N ASP A 42 -11.70 -13.59 22.45
CA ASP A 42 -11.50 -14.44 23.62
C ASP A 42 -11.88 -13.68 24.89
N GLU A 43 -12.52 -14.37 25.86
CA GLU A 43 -13.01 -13.74 27.09
C GLU A 43 -11.91 -12.99 27.85
N GLY A 44 -10.71 -13.54 27.91
CA GLY A 44 -9.58 -12.90 28.56
C GLY A 44 -9.14 -11.61 27.87
N VAL A 45 -9.20 -11.58 26.55
CA VAL A 45 -8.92 -10.40 25.74
C VAL A 45 -10.03 -9.36 25.89
N PHE A 46 -11.30 -9.80 25.86
CA PHE A 46 -12.45 -8.93 26.08
C PHE A 46 -12.36 -8.19 27.41
N ARG A 47 -12.09 -8.93 28.52
CA ARG A 47 -11.94 -8.36 29.86
C ARG A 47 -10.75 -7.41 29.98
N GLN A 48 -9.70 -7.61 29.20
CA GLN A 48 -8.52 -6.73 29.22
C GLN A 48 -8.84 -5.31 28.71
N ILE A 49 -9.79 -5.17 27.76
CA ILE A 49 -10.21 -3.88 27.22
C ILE A 49 -11.55 -3.39 27.77
N ASP A 50 -12.14 -4.11 28.72
CA ASP A 50 -13.36 -3.75 29.45
C ASP A 50 -13.03 -3.45 30.90
N ALA A 51 -12.12 -2.50 31.13
CA ALA A 51 -11.59 -2.19 32.45
C ALA A 51 -12.69 -1.71 33.44
N ASP A 52 -13.79 -1.14 32.95
CA ASP A 52 -14.92 -0.70 33.79
C ASP A 52 -16.01 -1.76 33.93
N GLY A 53 -15.87 -2.93 33.32
CA GLY A 53 -16.78 -4.08 33.40
C GLY A 53 -18.17 -3.87 32.77
N LYS A 54 -18.40 -2.74 32.15
CA LYS A 54 -19.73 -2.43 31.58
C LYS A 54 -20.01 -3.23 30.30
N GLY A 55 -18.98 -3.48 29.50
CA GLY A 55 -19.11 -4.26 28.27
C GLY A 55 -19.50 -5.71 28.58
N TYR A 56 -18.90 -6.31 29.60
CA TYR A 56 -19.24 -7.66 30.02
C TYR A 56 -20.68 -7.76 30.53
N ALA A 57 -21.12 -6.77 31.30
CA ALA A 57 -22.51 -6.70 31.77
C ALA A 57 -23.54 -6.52 30.62
N GLN A 58 -23.14 -5.87 29.54
CA GLN A 58 -23.97 -5.62 28.36
C GLN A 58 -23.87 -6.72 27.30
N GLY A 59 -22.86 -7.59 27.40
CA GLY A 59 -22.56 -8.62 26.42
C GLY A 59 -21.91 -8.12 25.13
N HIS A 60 -21.41 -6.88 25.11
CA HIS A 60 -20.72 -6.31 23.95
C HIS A 60 -19.89 -5.08 24.32
N LEU A 61 -18.90 -4.77 23.44
CA LEU A 61 -18.14 -3.53 23.46
C LEU A 61 -18.29 -2.80 22.13
N ILE A 62 -18.20 -1.48 22.17
CA ILE A 62 -17.99 -0.66 20.97
C ILE A 62 -16.49 -0.42 20.85
N VAL A 63 -15.91 -0.90 19.74
CA VAL A 63 -14.48 -0.83 19.55
C VAL A 63 -14.12 -0.18 18.21
N ASN A 64 -12.98 0.50 18.18
CA ASN A 64 -12.26 0.81 16.96
C ASN A 64 -11.19 -0.26 16.77
N TYR A 65 -10.87 -0.59 15.53
CA TYR A 65 -9.76 -1.47 15.23
C TYR A 65 -8.94 -0.97 14.04
N GLN A 66 -7.68 -1.34 14.03
CA GLN A 66 -6.79 -1.15 12.89
C GLN A 66 -5.91 -2.37 12.70
N PHE A 67 -5.66 -2.75 11.45
CA PHE A 67 -4.69 -3.79 11.17
C PHE A 67 -3.29 -3.26 11.47
N VAL A 68 -2.51 -4.05 12.19
CA VAL A 68 -1.14 -3.71 12.56
C VAL A 68 -0.17 -4.74 12.01
N ASP A 69 0.99 -4.26 11.59
CA ASP A 69 2.06 -5.09 11.11
C ASP A 69 3.00 -5.44 12.28
N CYS A 70 3.15 -6.73 12.55
CA CYS A 70 4.08 -7.23 13.57
C CYS A 70 5.55 -7.20 13.16
N GLY A 71 5.87 -6.56 12.04
CA GLY A 71 7.24 -6.59 11.56
C GLY A 71 7.64 -7.99 11.09
N VAL A 72 6.89 -8.57 10.14
CA VAL A 72 7.20 -9.90 9.60
C VAL A 72 8.59 -9.89 9.02
N ALA A 73 9.52 -10.58 9.68
CA ALA A 73 10.76 -10.99 9.05
C ALA A 73 10.45 -12.21 8.19
N ILE A 74 10.32 -12.02 6.88
CA ILE A 74 10.33 -13.17 5.99
C ILE A 74 11.79 -13.59 5.78
N ALA A 75 12.06 -14.88 5.90
CA ALA A 75 13.39 -15.45 5.71
C ALA A 75 13.80 -15.42 4.22
N GLU A 76 13.53 -14.30 3.54
CA GLU A 76 13.91 -14.07 2.17
C GLU A 76 15.10 -13.12 2.11
N GLN A 77 16.13 -13.56 1.39
CA GLN A 77 17.34 -12.76 1.22
C GLN A 77 17.14 -11.66 0.19
N CYS A 78 17.78 -10.53 0.43
CA CYS A 78 17.67 -9.32 -0.38
C CYS A 78 19.01 -8.54 -0.43
N GLY A 79 19.01 -7.48 -1.21
CA GLY A 79 20.13 -6.55 -1.27
C GLY A 79 21.42 -7.17 -1.82
N ARG A 80 22.55 -6.67 -1.35
CA ARG A 80 23.88 -7.09 -1.82
C ARG A 80 24.14 -8.58 -1.61
N GLN A 81 23.56 -9.18 -0.57
CA GLN A 81 23.70 -10.59 -0.25
C GLN A 81 22.93 -11.52 -1.19
N ALA A 82 21.97 -10.96 -1.94
CA ALA A 82 21.14 -11.69 -2.89
C ALA A 82 21.17 -11.06 -4.29
N GLY A 83 22.33 -10.57 -4.74
CA GLY A 83 22.50 -10.02 -6.09
C GLY A 83 21.66 -8.79 -6.38
N GLY A 84 21.31 -7.99 -5.37
CA GLY A 84 20.46 -6.79 -5.50
C GLY A 84 18.96 -7.07 -5.44
N LYS A 85 18.54 -8.29 -5.11
CA LYS A 85 17.11 -8.65 -5.00
C LYS A 85 16.39 -7.74 -4.00
N LEU A 86 15.22 -7.25 -4.40
CA LEU A 86 14.35 -6.45 -3.53
C LEU A 86 13.44 -7.37 -2.70
N CYS A 87 13.04 -6.88 -1.53
CA CYS A 87 12.07 -7.57 -0.70
C CYS A 87 10.66 -7.51 -1.29
N PRO A 88 9.88 -8.60 -1.25
CA PRO A 88 8.48 -8.59 -1.64
C PRO A 88 7.64 -7.75 -0.65
N ASN A 89 6.41 -7.42 -1.03
CA ASN A 89 5.43 -6.72 -0.20
C ASN A 89 5.94 -5.42 0.44
N ASN A 90 6.85 -4.69 -0.24
CA ASN A 90 7.49 -3.46 0.28
C ASN A 90 8.25 -3.62 1.60
N LEU A 91 8.61 -4.82 1.97
CA LEU A 91 9.46 -5.02 3.13
C LEU A 91 10.82 -4.37 2.91
N CYS A 92 11.39 -3.87 3.98
CA CYS A 92 12.72 -3.28 3.96
C CYS A 92 13.79 -4.35 3.93
N CYS A 93 14.88 -4.08 3.24
CA CYS A 93 16.05 -4.93 3.26
C CYS A 93 17.04 -4.45 4.33
N SER A 94 17.28 -5.26 5.34
CA SER A 94 18.25 -4.94 6.39
C SER A 94 19.69 -4.91 5.87
N GLN A 95 20.62 -4.36 6.65
CA GLN A 95 22.05 -4.41 6.37
C GLN A 95 22.58 -5.85 6.20
N TYR A 96 21.91 -6.81 6.79
CA TYR A 96 22.28 -8.22 6.75
C TYR A 96 21.67 -8.98 5.57
N GLY A 97 20.93 -8.31 4.71
CA GLY A 97 20.32 -8.91 3.53
C GLY A 97 19.06 -9.73 3.79
N TRP A 98 18.27 -9.37 4.81
CA TRP A 98 17.02 -10.02 5.15
C TRP A 98 15.87 -9.05 5.07
N CYS A 99 14.72 -9.54 4.60
CA CYS A 99 13.50 -8.76 4.46
C CYS A 99 12.71 -8.69 5.77
N GLY A 100 12.21 -7.48 6.09
CA GLY A 100 11.37 -7.27 7.27
C GLY A 100 10.76 -5.88 7.28
N SER A 101 9.84 -5.60 8.23
CA SER A 101 9.12 -4.32 8.35
C SER A 101 9.43 -3.53 9.62
N SER A 102 10.11 -4.13 10.59
CA SER A 102 10.51 -3.43 11.82
C SER A 102 11.64 -2.42 11.59
N ASP A 103 11.87 -1.54 12.56
CA ASP A 103 12.95 -0.56 12.49
C ASP A 103 14.35 -1.18 12.36
N ASP A 104 14.53 -2.44 12.77
CA ASP A 104 15.79 -3.18 12.58
C ASP A 104 16.09 -3.44 11.10
N TYR A 105 15.06 -3.53 10.27
CA TYR A 105 15.16 -3.72 8.82
C TYR A 105 15.07 -2.40 8.04
N CYS A 106 14.26 -1.46 8.55
CA CYS A 106 13.83 -0.28 7.79
C CYS A 106 14.56 1.00 8.15
N SER A 107 15.24 1.07 9.32
CA SER A 107 15.89 2.29 9.74
C SER A 107 17.14 2.57 8.92
N PRO A 108 17.29 3.78 8.34
CA PRO A 108 18.52 4.20 7.67
C PRO A 108 19.73 4.22 8.61
N SER A 109 19.52 4.55 9.88
CA SER A 109 20.57 4.54 10.90
C SER A 109 21.13 3.12 11.18
N LYS A 110 20.39 2.09 10.76
CA LYS A 110 20.79 0.69 10.82
C LYS A 110 21.23 0.14 9.45
N ASN A 111 21.62 1.03 8.55
CA ASN A 111 22.12 0.70 7.19
C ASN A 111 21.12 -0.16 6.37
N CYS A 112 19.84 0.10 6.48
CA CYS A 112 18.84 -0.47 5.59
C CYS A 112 19.27 -0.30 4.12
N GLN A 113 19.15 -1.36 3.31
CA GLN A 113 19.65 -1.38 1.93
C GLN A 113 18.62 -0.94 0.89
N SER A 114 17.32 -1.25 1.14
CA SER A 114 16.22 -0.86 0.24
C SER A 114 14.89 -0.80 1.00
N ASN A 115 13.94 0.00 0.52
CA ASN A 115 12.63 0.26 1.11
C ASN A 115 12.71 0.82 2.55
N CYS A 116 13.71 1.62 2.85
CA CYS A 116 14.01 2.13 4.18
C CYS A 116 13.03 3.21 4.63
N LYS A 117 12.70 3.25 5.93
CA LYS A 117 11.92 4.32 6.55
C LYS A 117 12.81 5.56 6.76
N GLY A 118 12.44 6.70 6.16
CA GLY A 118 12.97 8.03 6.53
C GLY A 118 14.46 8.26 6.27
N GLY A 119 15.09 7.59 5.34
CA GLY A 119 16.50 7.78 5.00
C GLY A 119 16.72 8.93 4.04
N GLY A 120 17.17 10.07 4.55
CA GLY A 120 17.71 11.17 3.76
C GLY A 120 19.02 10.80 3.09
N GLY A 121 18.95 10.62 1.81
CA GLY A 121 20.02 10.52 0.86
C GLY A 121 19.45 10.95 -0.48
N GLY A 122 19.13 12.23 -0.65
CA GLY A 122 18.65 12.86 -1.86
C GLY A 122 17.16 12.63 -2.17
N GLY A 123 16.28 13.41 -1.59
CA GLY A 123 14.94 13.77 -2.12
C GLY A 123 13.75 12.94 -1.68
N GLY A 124 13.13 13.33 -0.59
CA GLY A 124 11.67 13.45 -0.36
C GLY A 124 10.78 12.23 -0.31
N GLY A 125 10.26 11.91 0.87
CA GLY A 125 8.86 11.50 1.11
C GLY A 125 8.44 10.06 0.87
N GLY A 126 8.17 9.35 1.93
CA GLY A 126 7.26 8.25 2.23
C GLY A 126 6.53 7.55 1.10
N GLY A 127 6.96 6.37 0.75
CA GLY A 127 6.26 5.46 -0.14
C GLY A 127 7.26 4.47 -0.74
N GLY A 128 7.26 3.22 -0.30
CA GLY A 128 8.24 2.20 -0.65
C GLY A 128 8.38 1.88 -2.15
N GLY A 129 8.92 2.78 -2.90
CA GLY A 129 9.27 2.66 -4.30
C GLY A 129 10.19 3.81 -4.65
N GLY A 130 11.25 3.56 -5.42
CA GLY A 130 12.24 4.53 -5.80
C GLY A 130 11.70 5.72 -6.60
N SER A 131 12.59 6.60 -7.03
CA SER A 131 12.34 7.67 -7.97
C SER A 131 13.25 7.54 -9.17
N ALA A 132 12.82 8.03 -10.33
CA ALA A 132 13.65 8.15 -11.52
C ALA A 132 13.42 9.49 -12.20
N SER A 133 14.47 9.97 -12.84
CA SER A 133 14.47 11.23 -13.57
C SER A 133 14.72 11.00 -15.04
N ASN A 134 14.19 11.93 -15.87
CA ASN A 134 14.33 11.93 -17.33
C ASN A 134 13.81 10.66 -17.99
N VAL A 135 12.70 10.15 -17.49
CA VAL A 135 12.03 8.95 -17.99
C VAL A 135 11.07 9.32 -19.11
N ARG A 136 11.01 8.49 -20.14
CA ARG A 136 10.05 8.62 -21.24
C ARG A 136 8.65 8.25 -20.75
N ALA A 137 7.67 9.10 -21.01
CA ALA A 137 6.25 8.82 -20.79
C ALA A 137 5.50 8.99 -22.12
N THR A 138 4.84 7.93 -22.56
CA THR A 138 3.91 7.90 -23.68
C THR A 138 2.48 8.00 -23.17
N TYR A 139 1.49 7.90 -24.05
CA TYR A 139 0.10 7.87 -23.65
C TYR A 139 -0.66 6.70 -24.27
N HIS A 140 -1.63 6.22 -23.53
CA HIS A 140 -2.58 5.19 -23.91
C HIS A 140 -4.02 5.71 -23.76
N LEU A 141 -4.93 5.21 -24.61
CA LEU A 141 -6.33 5.64 -24.61
C LEU A 141 -7.16 4.76 -23.63
N TYR A 142 -6.82 4.78 -22.33
CA TYR A 142 -7.64 4.10 -21.34
C TYR A 142 -9.03 4.71 -21.22
N ASN A 143 -9.13 6.04 -21.30
CA ASN A 143 -10.39 6.80 -21.17
C ASN A 143 -11.25 6.29 -20.00
N PRO A 144 -10.72 6.22 -18.77
CA PRO A 144 -11.36 5.54 -17.66
C PRO A 144 -12.77 6.07 -17.35
N GLN A 145 -13.03 7.35 -17.57
CA GLN A 145 -14.35 7.95 -17.39
C GLN A 145 -15.39 7.33 -18.31
N GLN A 146 -15.03 7.05 -19.56
CA GLN A 146 -15.93 6.45 -20.56
C GLN A 146 -16.22 4.98 -20.26
N HIS A 147 -15.32 4.32 -19.55
CA HIS A 147 -15.43 2.91 -19.14
C HIS A 147 -15.85 2.73 -17.69
N GLY A 148 -16.40 3.78 -17.03
CA GLY A 148 -16.85 3.69 -15.63
C GLY A 148 -15.74 3.33 -14.64
N TRP A 149 -14.49 3.60 -14.98
CA TRP A 149 -13.30 3.23 -14.20
C TRP A 149 -13.19 1.71 -13.99
N ASP A 150 -13.66 0.92 -14.94
CA ASP A 150 -13.56 -0.53 -14.92
C ASP A 150 -12.26 -1.00 -15.57
N LEU A 151 -11.38 -1.62 -14.77
CA LEU A 151 -10.09 -2.13 -15.23
C LEU A 151 -10.23 -3.29 -16.21
N ASN A 152 -11.32 -4.08 -16.10
CA ASN A 152 -11.58 -5.18 -17.05
C ASN A 152 -11.99 -4.63 -18.41
N ALA A 153 -12.77 -3.55 -18.46
CA ALA A 153 -13.23 -2.96 -19.70
C ALA A 153 -12.09 -2.45 -20.60
N VAL A 154 -10.94 -2.14 -20.00
CA VAL A 154 -9.74 -1.70 -20.72
C VAL A 154 -8.64 -2.76 -20.78
N SER A 155 -8.93 -3.98 -20.32
CA SER A 155 -7.98 -5.10 -20.27
C SER A 155 -6.67 -4.77 -19.55
N ALA A 156 -6.74 -3.93 -18.51
CA ALA A 156 -5.57 -3.55 -17.74
C ALA A 156 -4.96 -4.76 -17.02
N TYR A 157 -3.63 -4.87 -17.03
CA TYR A 157 -2.91 -5.99 -16.40
C TYR A 157 -3.30 -6.18 -14.92
N CYS A 158 -3.45 -5.08 -14.18
CA CYS A 158 -3.79 -5.12 -12.77
C CYS A 158 -5.27 -5.49 -12.50
N SER A 159 -6.10 -5.66 -13.52
CA SER A 159 -7.52 -6.01 -13.35
C SER A 159 -7.71 -7.30 -12.54
N THR A 160 -6.80 -8.26 -12.67
CA THR A 160 -6.83 -9.53 -11.92
C THR A 160 -6.90 -9.32 -10.40
N TRP A 161 -6.27 -8.26 -9.89
CA TRP A 161 -6.18 -8.00 -8.44
C TRP A 161 -6.99 -6.79 -7.99
N ASP A 162 -7.18 -5.81 -8.88
CA ASP A 162 -7.70 -4.50 -8.52
C ASP A 162 -9.08 -4.18 -9.10
N ALA A 163 -9.63 -4.98 -10.01
CA ALA A 163 -10.94 -4.72 -10.61
C ALA A 163 -12.08 -4.68 -9.58
N SER A 164 -11.97 -5.47 -8.50
CA SER A 164 -12.95 -5.51 -7.41
C SER A 164 -12.84 -4.35 -6.41
N LYS A 165 -11.81 -3.50 -6.52
CA LYS A 165 -11.65 -2.32 -5.65
C LYS A 165 -12.83 -1.36 -5.84
N PRO A 166 -13.24 -0.63 -4.78
CA PRO A 166 -14.35 0.32 -4.87
C PRO A 166 -14.15 1.36 -5.98
N TYR A 167 -15.25 1.86 -6.55
CA TYR A 167 -15.21 2.94 -7.55
C TYR A 167 -14.36 4.13 -7.05
N SER A 168 -14.54 4.56 -5.79
CA SER A 168 -13.78 5.65 -5.19
C SER A 168 -12.27 5.41 -5.17
N TRP A 169 -11.82 4.17 -5.07
CA TRP A 169 -10.41 3.81 -5.17
C TRP A 169 -9.92 3.87 -6.62
N ARG A 170 -10.69 3.29 -7.56
CA ARG A 170 -10.32 3.21 -8.98
C ARG A 170 -10.32 4.58 -9.66
N SER A 171 -11.21 5.49 -9.24
CA SER A 171 -11.37 6.84 -9.80
C SER A 171 -10.59 7.94 -9.07
N LYS A 172 -9.87 7.61 -7.98
CA LYS A 172 -9.18 8.59 -7.16
C LYS A 172 -8.06 9.33 -7.89
N TYR A 173 -7.36 8.63 -8.77
CA TYR A 173 -6.24 9.16 -9.56
C TYR A 173 -6.37 8.75 -11.02
N GLY A 174 -5.76 9.52 -11.90
CA GLY A 174 -5.57 9.09 -13.29
C GLY A 174 -4.74 7.82 -13.38
N TRP A 175 -4.86 7.09 -14.48
CA TRP A 175 -4.24 5.78 -14.66
C TRP A 175 -2.93 5.84 -15.44
N THR A 176 -2.04 4.90 -15.17
CA THR A 176 -0.81 4.68 -15.93
C THR A 176 -0.45 3.19 -15.98
N ALA A 177 0.17 2.77 -17.09
CA ALA A 177 1.02 1.61 -17.09
C ALA A 177 2.41 1.98 -16.57
N PHE A 178 3.09 1.03 -15.96
CA PHE A 178 4.41 1.21 -15.39
C PHE A 178 5.41 0.16 -15.87
N CYS A 179 6.51 0.63 -16.42
CA CYS A 179 7.70 -0.17 -16.74
C CYS A 179 8.99 0.66 -16.56
N GLY A 180 8.95 1.63 -15.65
CA GLY A 180 10.07 2.55 -15.41
C GLY A 180 11.30 1.84 -14.84
N PRO A 181 12.48 2.48 -14.94
CA PRO A 181 13.76 1.85 -14.60
C PRO A 181 13.94 1.59 -13.10
N VAL A 182 13.16 2.23 -12.25
CA VAL A 182 13.27 2.13 -10.79
C VAL A 182 11.90 1.88 -10.16
N GLY A 183 11.78 0.78 -9.43
CA GLY A 183 10.56 0.40 -8.73
C GLY A 183 10.16 -1.06 -8.97
N PRO A 184 9.10 -1.53 -8.32
CA PRO A 184 8.57 -2.87 -8.53
C PRO A 184 7.91 -2.99 -9.91
N HIS A 185 8.00 -4.17 -10.52
CA HIS A 185 7.37 -4.49 -11.80
C HIS A 185 6.32 -5.58 -11.67
N GLY A 186 5.39 -5.64 -12.64
CA GLY A 186 4.31 -6.62 -12.65
C GLY A 186 3.34 -6.43 -11.49
N GLN A 187 2.81 -7.52 -10.95
CA GLN A 187 1.84 -7.47 -9.85
C GLN A 187 2.26 -6.59 -8.66
N PRO A 188 3.52 -6.60 -8.18
CA PRO A 188 3.94 -5.74 -7.07
C PRO A 188 3.83 -4.24 -7.34
N SER A 189 3.69 -3.81 -8.59
CA SER A 189 3.45 -2.39 -8.93
C SER A 189 1.98 -2.01 -8.95
N CYS A 190 1.08 -2.99 -9.08
CA CYS A 190 -0.36 -2.76 -9.19
C CYS A 190 -0.89 -1.98 -7.98
N GLY A 191 -1.75 -1.00 -8.26
CA GLY A 191 -2.39 -0.17 -7.26
C GLY A 191 -1.50 0.90 -6.62
N LYS A 192 -0.17 0.87 -6.83
CA LYS A 192 0.74 1.91 -6.30
C LYS A 192 0.54 3.24 -7.01
N CYS A 193 0.94 4.32 -6.32
CA CYS A 193 0.85 5.67 -6.84
C CYS A 193 2.22 6.26 -7.15
N LEU A 194 2.25 7.03 -8.23
CA LEU A 194 3.40 7.82 -8.65
C LEU A 194 3.02 9.30 -8.64
N SER A 195 3.88 10.12 -8.06
CA SER A 195 3.92 11.54 -8.34
C SER A 195 4.76 11.73 -9.61
N VAL A 196 4.16 12.24 -10.68
CA VAL A 196 4.80 12.41 -11.99
C VAL A 196 4.91 13.90 -12.29
N THR A 197 6.10 14.34 -12.69
CA THR A 197 6.39 15.74 -13.06
C THR A 197 6.96 15.78 -14.47
N ASN A 198 6.34 16.53 -15.36
CA ASN A 198 6.90 16.83 -16.68
C ASN A 198 8.10 17.77 -16.53
N THR A 199 9.27 17.36 -17.01
CA THR A 199 10.51 18.16 -16.87
C THR A 199 10.52 19.43 -17.71
N GLY A 200 9.74 19.44 -18.82
CA GLY A 200 9.66 20.59 -19.72
C GLY A 200 8.76 21.71 -19.19
N THR A 201 7.64 21.37 -18.58
CA THR A 201 6.63 22.34 -18.13
C THR A 201 6.61 22.54 -16.62
N GLY A 202 7.16 21.59 -15.85
CA GLY A 202 7.04 21.55 -14.39
C GLY A 202 5.65 21.08 -13.90
N ALA A 203 4.71 20.81 -14.80
CA ALA A 203 3.39 20.31 -14.43
C ALA A 203 3.50 18.97 -13.72
N LYS A 204 2.68 18.79 -12.67
CA LYS A 204 2.78 17.64 -11.75
C LYS A 204 1.40 17.09 -11.44
N THR A 205 1.29 15.76 -11.40
CA THR A 205 0.08 15.07 -10.95
C THR A 205 0.41 13.75 -10.26
N THR A 206 -0.55 13.19 -9.55
CA THR A 206 -0.46 11.83 -9.00
C THR A 206 -1.26 10.88 -9.88
N VAL A 207 -0.69 9.72 -10.19
CA VAL A 207 -1.32 8.66 -10.99
C VAL A 207 -1.29 7.34 -10.26
N ARG A 208 -2.22 6.45 -10.60
CA ARG A 208 -2.26 5.08 -10.10
C ARG A 208 -1.78 4.11 -11.17
N ILE A 209 -0.92 3.20 -10.79
CA ILE A 209 -0.47 2.11 -11.65
C ILE A 209 -1.58 1.07 -11.74
N VAL A 210 -2.10 0.88 -12.95
CA VAL A 210 -3.17 -0.09 -13.23
C VAL A 210 -2.75 -1.11 -14.30
N ASP A 211 -1.61 -0.87 -14.94
CA ASP A 211 -1.16 -1.68 -16.07
C ASP A 211 0.36 -1.79 -16.10
N GLN A 212 0.88 -2.63 -16.98
CA GLN A 212 2.30 -2.76 -17.25
C GLN A 212 2.61 -2.40 -18.70
N CYS A 213 3.81 -1.92 -18.95
CA CYS A 213 4.32 -1.58 -20.26
C CYS A 213 5.68 -2.24 -20.52
N SER A 214 6.23 -2.07 -21.72
CA SER A 214 7.52 -2.62 -22.11
C SER A 214 8.49 -1.57 -22.67
N ASN A 215 8.11 -0.28 -22.67
CA ASN A 215 8.89 0.81 -23.28
C ASN A 215 9.92 1.45 -22.34
N GLY A 216 10.11 0.91 -21.13
CA GLY A 216 11.10 1.38 -20.15
C GLY A 216 10.69 2.64 -19.39
N GLY A 217 9.40 3.01 -19.40
CA GLY A 217 8.93 4.24 -18.77
C GLY A 217 7.53 4.17 -18.20
N LEU A 218 6.72 5.15 -18.58
CA LEU A 218 5.30 5.25 -18.25
C LEU A 218 4.46 5.25 -19.52
N ASP A 219 3.26 4.68 -19.44
CA ASP A 219 2.24 4.87 -20.47
C ASP A 219 0.99 5.42 -19.79
N LEU A 220 0.81 6.74 -19.88
CA LEU A 220 -0.19 7.50 -19.13
C LEU A 220 -1.55 7.43 -19.83
N ASP A 221 -2.66 7.47 -19.08
CA ASP A 221 -3.94 7.82 -19.70
C ASP A 221 -3.81 9.15 -20.45
N VAL A 222 -4.44 9.23 -21.61
CA VAL A 222 -4.31 10.41 -22.49
C VAL A 222 -4.72 11.72 -21.80
N ASN A 223 -5.68 11.69 -20.86
CA ASN A 223 -6.08 12.89 -20.13
C ASN A 223 -5.03 13.29 -19.09
N VAL A 224 -4.38 12.32 -18.45
CA VAL A 224 -3.23 12.56 -17.57
C VAL A 224 -2.05 13.14 -18.34
N PHE A 225 -1.78 12.56 -19.51
CA PHE A 225 -0.73 13.05 -20.38
C PHE A 225 -0.95 14.51 -20.76
N ARG A 226 -2.16 14.88 -21.22
CA ARG A 226 -2.53 16.26 -21.54
C ARG A 226 -2.48 17.22 -20.36
N GLN A 227 -2.83 16.74 -19.16
CA GLN A 227 -2.71 17.52 -17.93
C GLN A 227 -1.25 17.88 -17.62
N LEU A 228 -0.30 17.02 -17.94
CA LEU A 228 1.12 17.25 -17.78
C LEU A 228 1.74 18.04 -18.91
N ASP A 229 1.19 17.92 -20.14
CA ASP A 229 1.66 18.54 -21.37
C ASP A 229 1.00 19.90 -21.56
N THR A 230 1.25 20.84 -20.64
CA THR A 230 0.58 22.14 -20.63
C THR A 230 0.96 23.06 -21.79
N ASP A 231 2.06 22.77 -22.51
CA ASP A 231 2.50 23.50 -23.68
C ASP A 231 2.20 22.78 -25.02
N GLY A 232 1.59 21.59 -24.98
CA GLY A 232 1.18 20.79 -26.14
C GLY A 232 2.31 20.11 -26.89
N LYS A 233 3.57 20.40 -26.56
CA LYS A 233 4.73 19.91 -27.31
C LYS A 233 4.99 18.41 -27.13
N GLY A 234 4.58 17.86 -26.00
CA GLY A 234 4.68 16.44 -25.74
C GLY A 234 3.74 15.63 -26.61
N TYR A 235 2.52 16.11 -26.80
CA TYR A 235 1.52 15.48 -27.66
C TYR A 235 1.97 15.46 -29.13
N GLU A 236 2.53 16.56 -29.61
CA GLU A 236 3.11 16.64 -30.95
C GLU A 236 4.26 15.65 -31.18
N ARG A 237 5.10 15.44 -30.18
CA ARG A 237 6.23 14.49 -30.21
C ARG A 237 5.84 13.04 -29.89
N GLY A 238 4.63 12.81 -29.37
CA GLY A 238 4.16 11.50 -28.92
C GLY A 238 4.74 11.04 -27.58
N HIS A 239 5.46 11.91 -26.85
CA HIS A 239 5.99 11.59 -25.53
C HIS A 239 6.36 12.82 -24.71
N LEU A 240 6.39 12.64 -23.39
CA LEU A 240 6.98 13.55 -22.41
C LEU A 240 8.29 12.98 -21.87
N THR A 241 9.13 13.86 -21.36
CA THR A 241 10.20 13.52 -20.44
C THR A 241 9.74 13.86 -19.02
N VAL A 242 9.69 12.87 -18.14
CA VAL A 242 9.14 13.05 -16.80
C VAL A 242 10.11 12.58 -15.72
N ASN A 243 9.97 13.16 -14.53
CA ASN A 243 10.48 12.58 -13.32
C ASN A 243 9.30 11.91 -12.61
N TYR A 244 9.50 10.74 -12.02
CA TYR A 244 8.50 10.11 -11.15
C TYR A 244 9.07 9.72 -9.80
N GLN A 245 8.20 9.64 -8.84
CA GLN A 245 8.47 9.16 -7.49
C GLN A 245 7.28 8.36 -6.99
N PHE A 246 7.54 7.18 -6.42
CA PHE A 246 6.50 6.45 -5.72
C PHE A 246 6.06 7.23 -4.48
N VAL A 247 4.76 7.36 -4.31
CA VAL A 247 4.13 8.07 -3.19
C VAL A 247 3.04 7.21 -2.56
N ASP A 248 2.71 7.54 -1.32
CA ASP A 248 1.54 6.96 -0.68
C ASP A 248 0.27 7.42 -1.45
N CYS A 249 -0.57 6.46 -1.82
CA CYS A 249 -1.86 6.75 -2.46
C CYS A 249 -2.86 7.43 -1.50
N GLY A 250 -2.56 7.51 -0.22
CA GLY A 250 -3.54 7.95 0.78
C GLY A 250 -4.81 7.09 0.72
N ASP A 251 -4.68 5.82 0.38
CA ASP A 251 -5.75 4.83 0.43
C ASP A 251 -5.90 4.36 1.87
N SER A 252 -5.91 5.29 2.82
CA SER A 252 -6.21 4.99 4.20
C SER A 252 -7.52 4.21 4.20
N PHE A 253 -7.49 2.97 4.63
CA PHE A 253 -8.68 2.34 5.16
C PHE A 253 -9.18 3.28 6.26
N ASN A 254 -10.14 4.11 5.94
CA ASN A 254 -10.93 4.74 6.97
C ASN A 254 -11.71 3.58 7.60
N PRO A 255 -11.33 3.09 8.77
CA PRO A 255 -12.12 2.05 9.41
C PRO A 255 -13.47 2.69 9.68
N LEU A 256 -14.46 2.37 8.84
CA LEU A 256 -15.84 2.69 9.12
C LEU A 256 -16.13 2.11 10.50
N PHE A 257 -16.60 2.94 11.41
CA PHE A 257 -17.03 2.55 12.74
C PHE A 257 -17.86 1.27 12.66
N SER A 258 -17.31 0.17 13.14
CA SER A 258 -18.03 -1.08 13.19
C SER A 258 -18.55 -1.27 14.61
N ILE A 259 -19.84 -1.15 14.77
CA ILE A 259 -20.53 -1.51 16.03
C ILE A 259 -20.53 -3.03 16.09
N MET A 260 -19.88 -3.58 17.10
CA MET A 260 -19.73 -5.01 17.22
C MET A 260 -20.41 -5.52 18.49
N LYS A 261 -21.23 -6.56 18.30
CA LYS A 261 -21.75 -7.34 19.41
C LYS A 261 -20.81 -8.49 19.67
N SER A 262 -20.30 -8.61 20.89
CA SER A 262 -19.65 -9.82 21.34
C SER A 262 -20.71 -10.82 21.80
N SER A 263 -20.69 -12.02 21.24
CA SER A 263 -21.50 -13.11 21.73
C SER A 263 -20.80 -13.73 22.92
N VAL A 264 -21.31 -13.48 24.12
CA VAL A 264 -20.87 -14.25 25.29
C VAL A 264 -21.45 -15.65 25.11
N ILE A 265 -20.59 -16.64 24.96
CA ILE A 265 -20.99 -18.06 24.96
C ILE A 265 -21.34 -18.41 26.40
N ASN A 266 -22.58 -18.82 26.64
CA ASN A 266 -22.99 -19.43 27.92
C ASN A 266 -22.37 -20.82 28.10
#